data_63b3cf477e982496a8494f567ee8e515
#
_entry.id   63b3cf477e982496a8494f567ee8e515
#
_cell.length_a   1.000
_cell.length_b   1.000
_cell.length_c   1.000
_cell.angle_alpha   90.00
_cell.angle_beta   90.00
_cell.angle_gamma   90.00
#
_symmetry.space_group_name_H-M   'P 1'
#
loop_
_entity.id
_entity.type
_entity.pdbx_description
1 polymer ?
#
loop_
_entity_poly.entity_id
_entity_poly.type
_entity_poly.pdbx_seq_one_letter_code
_entity_poly.pdbx_strand_id
1 'polypeptide(L)' 'ILLDMKYSRDAEREADDYAIAMMKTNRIDLVHMADGFEQLQAATKDSTPPPYLSSHPSTDERIDHILKSR' A
#
# COMPACT_ATOMS: atom_id res chain seq x y z
N ILE A 1 6.00 -20.70 -16.58
CA ILE A 1 6.48 -20.62 -15.21
C ILE A 1 5.82 -19.45 -14.52
N LEU A 2 5.10 -19.76 -13.50
CA LEU A 2 4.51 -18.73 -12.67
C LEU A 2 5.53 -18.35 -11.61
N LEU A 3 6.03 -17.16 -11.73
CA LEU A 3 6.89 -16.62 -10.71
C LEU A 3 6.01 -15.85 -9.74
N ASP A 4 6.12 -16.20 -8.47
CA ASP A 4 5.47 -15.44 -7.42
C ASP A 4 6.30 -14.16 -7.22
N MET A 5 6.12 -13.23 -8.14
CA MET A 5 6.92 -12.02 -8.17
C MET A 5 6.30 -10.96 -7.29
N LYS A 6 6.86 -10.82 -6.11
CA LYS A 6 6.54 -9.72 -5.23
C LYS A 6 7.59 -8.63 -5.40
N TYR A 7 7.14 -7.41 -5.37
CA TYR A 7 8.07 -6.29 -5.37
C TYR A 7 8.83 -6.27 -4.05
N SER A 8 10.07 -5.79 -4.09
CA SER A 8 10.86 -5.66 -2.88
C SER A 8 10.28 -4.60 -1.96
N ARG A 9 10.63 -4.66 -0.67
CA ARG A 9 10.23 -3.63 0.29
C ARG A 9 10.68 -2.24 -0.14
N ASP A 10 11.89 -2.14 -0.69
CA ASP A 10 12.41 -0.86 -1.13
C ASP A 10 11.61 -0.31 -2.30
N ALA A 11 11.23 -1.16 -3.26
CA ALA A 11 10.40 -0.73 -4.37
C ALA A 11 9.03 -0.27 -3.90
N GLU A 12 8.42 -0.99 -2.96
CA GLU A 12 7.13 -0.59 -2.40
C GLU A 12 7.24 0.74 -1.65
N ARG A 13 8.31 0.90 -0.87
CA ARG A 13 8.55 2.14 -0.13
C ARG A 13 8.73 3.32 -1.09
N GLU A 14 9.49 3.13 -2.15
CA GLU A 14 9.71 4.17 -3.14
C GLU A 14 8.40 4.59 -3.82
N ALA A 15 7.57 3.62 -4.19
CA ALA A 15 6.27 3.89 -4.78
C ALA A 15 5.35 4.61 -3.80
N ASP A 16 5.34 4.19 -2.54
CA ASP A 16 4.54 4.83 -1.50
C ASP A 16 4.98 6.27 -1.28
N ASP A 17 6.28 6.52 -1.23
CA ASP A 17 6.81 7.87 -1.02
C ASP A 17 6.46 8.79 -2.19
N TYR A 18 6.48 8.27 -3.41
CA TYR A 18 6.05 9.03 -4.58
C TYR A 18 4.57 9.42 -4.46
N ALA A 19 3.74 8.44 -4.12
CA ALA A 19 2.30 8.68 -3.95
C ALA A 19 2.03 9.68 -2.84
N ILE A 20 2.73 9.56 -1.71
CA ILE A 20 2.62 10.49 -0.60
C ILE A 20 2.96 11.91 -1.05
N ALA A 21 4.06 12.08 -1.77
CA ALA A 21 4.46 13.39 -2.27
C ALA A 21 3.42 13.99 -3.21
N MET A 22 2.86 13.18 -4.10
CA MET A 22 1.82 13.64 -5.01
C MET A 22 0.55 14.05 -4.28
N MET A 23 0.15 13.27 -3.28
CA MET A 23 -1.04 13.60 -2.50
C MET A 23 -0.84 14.90 -1.74
N LYS A 24 0.33 15.10 -1.14
CA LYS A 24 0.63 16.36 -0.43
C LYS A 24 0.60 17.55 -1.38
N THR A 25 1.19 17.41 -2.56
CA THR A 25 1.20 18.46 -3.58
C THR A 25 -0.23 18.84 -3.99
N ASN A 26 -1.11 17.86 -4.06
CA ASN A 26 -2.50 18.07 -4.46
C ASN A 26 -3.43 18.31 -3.27
N ARG A 27 -2.89 18.45 -2.07
CA ARG A 27 -3.64 18.72 -0.83
C ARG A 27 -4.68 17.64 -0.53
N ILE A 28 -4.32 16.39 -0.79
CA ILE A 28 -5.17 15.24 -0.48
C ILE A 28 -4.66 14.64 0.83
N ASP A 29 -5.58 14.43 1.78
CA ASP A 29 -5.21 13.89 3.09
C ASP A 29 -4.75 12.43 2.93
N LEU A 30 -3.59 12.13 3.51
CA LEU A 30 -3.01 10.80 3.45
C LEU A 30 -3.86 9.73 4.15
N VAL A 31 -4.79 10.13 5.00
CA VAL A 31 -5.70 9.18 5.64
C VAL A 31 -6.46 8.36 4.61
N HIS A 32 -6.77 8.93 3.46
CA HIS A 32 -7.49 8.21 2.41
C HIS A 32 -6.65 7.07 1.84
N MET A 33 -5.34 7.28 1.70
CA MET A 33 -4.44 6.24 1.24
C MET A 33 -4.31 5.13 2.29
N ALA A 34 -4.17 5.51 3.55
CA ALA A 34 -4.09 4.54 4.63
C ALA A 34 -5.38 3.72 4.76
N ASP A 35 -6.53 4.37 4.65
CA ASP A 35 -7.83 3.67 4.69
C ASP A 35 -7.96 2.68 3.54
N GLY A 36 -7.51 3.06 2.34
CA GLY A 36 -7.51 2.15 1.20
C GLY A 36 -6.71 0.89 1.47
N PHE A 37 -5.52 1.03 2.03
CA PHE A 37 -4.70 -0.12 2.38
C PHE A 37 -5.34 -0.96 3.48
N GLU A 38 -5.97 -0.34 4.47
CA GLU A 38 -6.66 -1.06 5.52
C GLU A 38 -7.83 -1.87 4.98
N GLN A 39 -8.58 -1.31 4.05
CA GLN A 39 -9.68 -2.01 3.41
C GLN A 39 -9.19 -3.20 2.58
N LEU A 40 -8.08 -3.04 1.87
CA LEU A 40 -7.49 -4.15 1.12
C LEU A 40 -7.04 -5.26 2.06
N GLN A 41 -6.43 -4.90 3.19
CA GLN A 41 -6.04 -5.88 4.20
C GLN A 41 -7.24 -6.65 4.74
N ALA A 42 -8.30 -5.94 5.07
CA ALA A 42 -9.51 -6.56 5.61
C ALA A 42 -10.15 -7.50 4.59
N ALA A 43 -10.12 -7.14 3.32
CA ALA A 43 -10.72 -7.95 2.26
C ALA A 43 -9.98 -9.27 2.05
N THR A 44 -8.74 -9.38 2.50
CA THR A 44 -7.94 -10.61 2.29
C THR A 44 -8.05 -11.61 3.42
N LYS A 45 -8.72 -11.27 4.52
CA LYS A 45 -8.76 -12.15 5.69
C LYS A 45 -9.50 -13.46 5.44
N ASP A 46 -10.56 -13.41 4.65
CA ASP A 46 -11.47 -14.53 4.48
C ASP A 46 -11.49 -15.10 3.07
N SER A 47 -10.64 -14.64 2.19
CA SER A 47 -10.68 -15.06 0.79
C SER A 47 -9.31 -14.92 0.13
N THR A 48 -9.25 -15.41 -1.11
CA THR A 48 -8.07 -15.23 -1.94
C THR A 48 -7.78 -13.74 -2.11
N PRO A 49 -6.54 -13.32 -1.90
CA PRO A 49 -6.19 -11.91 -2.07
C PRO A 49 -6.50 -11.42 -3.48
N PRO A 50 -6.95 -10.17 -3.65
CA PRO A 50 -7.03 -9.56 -4.97
C PRO A 50 -5.69 -9.63 -5.69
N PRO A 51 -5.69 -9.68 -7.04
CA PRO A 51 -4.43 -9.77 -7.79
C PRO A 51 -3.40 -8.71 -7.42
N TYR A 52 -3.86 -7.50 -7.12
CA TYR A 52 -2.95 -6.43 -6.69
C TYR A 52 -2.14 -6.84 -5.46
N LEU A 53 -2.78 -7.42 -4.45
CA LEU A 53 -2.12 -7.78 -3.20
C LEU A 53 -1.19 -8.98 -3.33
N SER A 54 -1.31 -9.77 -4.39
CA SER A 54 -0.38 -10.87 -4.63
C SER A 54 1.04 -10.38 -4.85
N SER A 55 1.20 -9.24 -5.53
CA SER A 55 2.52 -8.66 -5.82
C SER A 55 2.82 -7.42 -4.98
N HIS A 56 1.79 -6.79 -4.42
CA HIS A 56 1.92 -5.55 -3.63
C HIS A 56 1.21 -5.73 -2.29
N PRO A 57 1.77 -6.51 -1.37
CA PRO A 57 1.09 -6.78 -0.11
C PRO A 57 0.90 -5.50 0.70
N SER A 58 -0.31 -5.35 1.24
CA SER A 58 -0.59 -4.28 2.19
C SER A 58 -0.15 -4.75 3.57
N THR A 59 0.74 -4.02 4.19
CA THR A 59 1.28 -4.36 5.51
C THR A 59 1.01 -3.25 6.50
N ASP A 60 1.01 -3.60 7.79
CA ASP A 60 0.88 -2.60 8.84
C ASP A 60 2.01 -1.58 8.77
N GLU A 61 3.20 -2.03 8.38
CA GLU A 61 4.36 -1.16 8.21
C GLU A 61 4.10 -0.06 7.18
N ARG A 62 3.49 -0.43 6.04
CA ARG A 62 3.18 0.54 5.00
C ARG A 62 2.13 1.54 5.47
N ILE A 63 1.08 1.05 6.12
CA ILE A 63 0.02 1.90 6.66
C ILE A 63 0.58 2.88 7.67
N ASP A 64 1.41 2.39 8.57
CA ASP A 64 2.04 3.21 9.60
C ASP A 64 2.92 4.31 8.98
N HIS A 65 3.70 3.95 7.97
CA HIS A 65 4.55 4.90 7.27
C HIS A 65 3.72 6.01 6.63
N ILE A 66 2.60 5.66 5.98
CA ILE A 66 1.71 6.63 5.37
C ILE A 66 1.17 7.60 6.43
N LEU A 67 0.68 7.07 7.54
CA LEU A 67 0.11 7.90 8.60
C LEU A 67 1.14 8.80 9.26
N LYS A 68 2.36 8.33 9.41
CA LYS A 68 3.45 9.14 9.98
C LYS A 68 3.94 10.21 9.02
N SER A 69 3.61 10.10 7.76
CA SER A 69 4.03 11.07 6.74
C SER A 69 3.08 12.25 6.61
N ARG A 70 1.98 12.24 7.35
CA ARG A 70 1.02 13.35 7.32
C ARG A 70 1.63 14.67 7.80
#